data_fb7bb876af4cff5f2ed64658256b65eb
#
_entry.id   fb7bb876af4cff5f2ed64658256b65eb
#
_cell.length_a   1.000
_cell.length_b   1.000
_cell.length_c   1.000
_cell.angle_alpha   90.00
_cell.angle_beta   90.00
_cell.angle_gamma   90.00
#
_symmetry.space_group_name_H-M   'P 1'
#
loop_
_entity.id
_entity.type
_entity.pdbx_description
1 polymer ?
#
loop_
_entity_poly.entity_id
_entity_poly.type
_entity_poly.pdbx_seq_one_letter_code
_entity_poly.pdbx_strand_id
1 'polypeptide(L)'
;MLVSRIPCALVVLTLPLPLAAQQAGGARETAEEFVAKLGGRSGAVTIRDGLATLQVPETFRYIGPDAARRLLTEGWGNPADASEGVLGMLYPADVSPLDSGSWAVVISYDEDGYVDDADAESIDYAKLLKQMQDAAASEDAARRKAGYGTVRLVGWAAPPRYSRETHKLYWAKELDFSGEPEHTLNYNVRVLGRQGVLVLNAVASMPALPQIEESMQAVIGFVDFNEGHRYADYVAGTDKKAAYGIAGLVAGAMAAKAGFFKLLWVGILAFKKLIIAGVAAAAIGARRLFSRQKPAAPPASA
;
A
#
# COMPACT_ATOMS: atom_id res chain seq x y z
N MET A 1 -15.87 -38.56 81.98
CA MET A 1 -15.03 -38.72 80.78
C MET A 1 -14.96 -37.36 80.07
N LEU A 2 -13.83 -36.64 80.36
CA LEU A 2 -13.56 -35.33 79.81
C LEU A 2 -12.87 -35.48 78.44
N VAL A 3 -13.46 -34.89 77.36
CA VAL A 3 -12.78 -34.78 76.09
C VAL A 3 -12.31 -33.31 75.93
N SER A 4 -10.98 -33.16 76.02
CA SER A 4 -10.28 -31.91 75.86
C SER A 4 -10.32 -31.46 74.40
N ARG A 5 -10.75 -30.21 74.16
CA ARG A 5 -10.68 -29.52 72.84
C ARG A 5 -9.41 -28.70 72.77
N ILE A 6 -8.52 -29.02 71.84
CA ILE A 6 -7.34 -28.23 71.54
C ILE A 6 -7.73 -27.22 70.44
N PRO A 7 -7.49 -25.92 70.53
CA PRO A 7 -7.71 -24.98 69.41
C PRO A 7 -6.52 -25.00 68.47
N CYS A 8 -6.81 -25.27 67.20
CA CYS A 8 -5.85 -25.18 66.11
C CYS A 8 -5.62 -23.72 65.77
N ALA A 9 -4.44 -23.19 66.12
CA ALA A 9 -4.02 -21.86 65.73
C ALA A 9 -3.55 -21.86 64.28
N LEU A 10 -4.27 -21.15 63.40
CA LEU A 10 -3.93 -20.95 62.01
C LEU A 10 -2.82 -19.89 61.90
N VAL A 11 -1.59 -20.32 61.71
CA VAL A 11 -0.45 -19.40 61.42
C VAL A 11 -0.56 -19.02 59.94
N VAL A 12 -1.01 -17.79 59.65
CA VAL A 12 -0.96 -17.21 58.32
C VAL A 12 0.47 -16.74 58.03
N LEU A 13 1.21 -17.51 57.28
CA LEU A 13 2.53 -17.17 56.76
C LEU A 13 2.36 -16.22 55.57
N THR A 14 2.47 -14.91 55.81
CA THR A 14 2.55 -13.90 54.73
C THR A 14 3.96 -13.93 54.12
N LEU A 15 4.11 -14.62 53.02
CA LEU A 15 5.30 -14.51 52.17
C LEU A 15 5.25 -13.16 51.44
N PRO A 16 6.31 -12.33 51.50
CA PRO A 16 6.41 -11.15 50.69
C PRO A 16 6.61 -11.57 49.24
N LEU A 17 5.66 -11.28 48.39
CA LEU A 17 5.82 -11.36 46.94
C LEU A 17 6.95 -10.40 46.49
N PRO A 18 7.93 -10.86 45.73
CA PRO A 18 8.93 -9.95 45.18
C PRO A 18 8.24 -9.00 44.18
N LEU A 19 8.23 -7.72 44.54
CA LEU A 19 7.83 -6.62 43.65
C LEU A 19 8.97 -6.36 42.66
N ALA A 20 9.17 -7.26 41.69
CA ALA A 20 10.17 -7.14 40.63
C ALA A 20 9.71 -7.82 39.35
N ALA A 21 8.63 -7.29 38.79
CA ALA A 21 8.35 -7.40 37.38
C ALA A 21 7.91 -6.01 36.90
N GLN A 22 8.77 -5.01 37.11
CA GLN A 22 8.77 -3.85 36.24
C GLN A 22 9.17 -4.38 34.87
N GLN A 23 8.15 -4.63 34.04
CA GLN A 23 8.28 -4.84 32.62
C GLN A 23 9.17 -3.72 32.09
N ALA A 24 10.33 -4.10 31.57
CA ALA A 24 11.12 -3.27 30.69
C ALA A 24 10.20 -2.92 29.52
N GLY A 25 9.44 -1.85 29.64
CA GLY A 25 8.72 -1.20 28.57
C GLY A 25 9.78 -0.65 27.65
N GLY A 26 10.20 -1.42 26.66
CA GLY A 26 10.93 -0.88 25.53
C GLY A 26 10.10 0.30 25.04
N ALA A 27 10.71 1.49 24.96
CA ALA A 27 10.05 2.66 24.42
C ALA A 27 9.46 2.27 23.07
N ARG A 28 8.14 2.43 22.93
CA ARG A 28 7.50 2.18 21.62
C ARG A 28 8.11 3.16 20.64
N GLU A 29 8.57 2.63 19.51
CA GLU A 29 9.08 3.44 18.40
C GLU A 29 8.07 4.55 18.04
N THR A 30 8.55 5.77 17.93
CA THR A 30 7.70 6.89 17.46
C THR A 30 7.48 6.82 15.95
N ALA A 31 6.49 7.54 15.43
CA ALA A 31 6.24 7.61 13.99
C ALA A 31 7.46 8.20 13.25
N GLU A 32 8.09 9.21 13.83
CA GLU A 32 9.29 9.85 13.29
C GLU A 32 10.48 8.89 13.23
N GLU A 33 10.71 8.12 14.31
CA GLU A 33 11.76 7.11 14.36
C GLU A 33 11.51 5.99 13.34
N PHE A 34 10.25 5.57 13.21
CA PHE A 34 9.86 4.57 12.21
C PHE A 34 10.20 5.05 10.80
N VAL A 35 9.75 6.26 10.42
CA VAL A 35 10.00 6.83 9.08
C VAL A 35 11.50 7.06 8.85
N ALA A 36 12.24 7.55 9.84
CA ALA A 36 13.69 7.73 9.73
C ALA A 36 14.42 6.42 9.44
N LYS A 37 13.99 5.32 10.06
CA LYS A 37 14.58 3.97 9.85
C LYS A 37 14.21 3.34 8.49
N LEU A 38 13.21 3.87 7.77
CA LEU A 38 12.94 3.44 6.39
C LEU A 38 14.08 3.81 5.44
N GLY A 39 14.93 4.79 5.80
CA GLY A 39 16.10 5.17 5.00
C GLY A 39 15.76 5.74 3.63
N GLY A 40 14.71 6.55 3.55
CA GLY A 40 14.27 7.19 2.31
C GLY A 40 15.35 8.06 1.68
N ARG A 41 15.60 7.90 0.38
CA ARG A 41 16.67 8.59 -0.37
C ARG A 41 16.19 9.12 -1.71
N SER A 42 16.85 10.17 -2.21
CA SER A 42 16.75 10.73 -3.56
C SER A 42 17.99 10.39 -4.38
N GLY A 43 18.07 10.91 -5.62
CA GLY A 43 19.18 10.67 -6.54
C GLY A 43 19.02 9.39 -7.36
N ALA A 44 20.12 8.92 -7.94
CA ALA A 44 20.13 7.72 -8.77
C ALA A 44 19.97 6.46 -7.91
N VAL A 45 18.93 5.69 -8.18
CA VAL A 45 18.62 4.43 -7.50
C VAL A 45 18.49 3.32 -8.53
N THR A 46 19.42 2.38 -8.49
CA THR A 46 19.34 1.16 -9.31
C THR A 46 18.56 0.09 -8.57
N ILE A 47 17.59 -0.53 -9.23
CA ILE A 47 16.74 -1.59 -8.67
C ILE A 47 17.01 -2.93 -9.35
N ARG A 48 16.77 -4.02 -8.61
CA ARG A 48 16.83 -5.40 -9.09
C ARG A 48 18.06 -5.70 -9.97
N ASP A 49 19.25 -5.66 -9.36
CA ASP A 49 20.51 -6.04 -10.00
C ASP A 49 20.79 -5.37 -11.36
N GLY A 50 20.43 -4.10 -11.48
CA GLY A 50 20.68 -3.34 -12.70
C GLY A 50 19.53 -3.37 -13.73
N LEU A 51 18.37 -3.90 -13.38
CA LEU A 51 17.20 -3.94 -14.28
C LEU A 51 16.79 -2.54 -14.73
N ALA A 52 16.65 -1.62 -13.79
CA ALA A 52 16.22 -0.27 -14.06
C ALA A 52 16.89 0.74 -13.12
N THR A 53 16.91 2.00 -13.53
CA THR A 53 17.41 3.12 -12.71
C THR A 53 16.31 4.19 -12.59
N LEU A 54 16.09 4.63 -11.35
CA LEU A 54 15.22 5.74 -11.03
C LEU A 54 16.08 6.96 -10.73
N GLN A 55 15.83 8.07 -11.39
CA GLN A 55 16.46 9.36 -11.08
C GLN A 55 15.55 10.13 -10.11
N VAL A 56 15.48 9.67 -8.85
CA VAL A 56 14.54 10.16 -7.85
C VAL A 56 14.82 11.61 -7.48
N PRO A 57 13.92 12.57 -7.80
CA PRO A 57 14.12 13.98 -7.47
C PRO A 57 13.97 14.22 -5.96
N GLU A 58 14.44 15.39 -5.48
CA GLU A 58 14.36 15.78 -4.06
C GLU A 58 12.91 15.89 -3.52
N THR A 59 11.94 15.99 -4.40
CA THR A 59 10.50 15.99 -4.05
C THR A 59 9.96 14.61 -3.70
N PHE A 60 10.74 13.55 -3.92
CA PHE A 60 10.40 12.17 -3.58
C PHE A 60 11.47 11.51 -2.73
N ARG A 61 11.06 10.44 -2.03
CA ARG A 61 11.96 9.51 -1.36
C ARG A 61 11.68 8.11 -1.85
N TYR A 62 12.74 7.39 -2.19
CA TYR A 62 12.69 5.96 -2.48
C TYR A 62 13.11 5.18 -1.25
N ILE A 63 12.39 4.10 -0.93
CA ILE A 63 12.77 3.08 0.04
C ILE A 63 12.89 1.73 -0.64
N GLY A 64 13.92 0.97 -0.26
CA GLY A 64 14.19 -0.36 -0.82
C GLY A 64 13.21 -1.44 -0.35
N PRO A 65 13.35 -2.68 -0.86
CA PRO A 65 12.38 -3.76 -0.64
C PRO A 65 12.06 -4.05 0.83
N ASP A 66 13.06 -4.11 1.70
CA ASP A 66 12.87 -4.43 3.12
C ASP A 66 12.15 -3.30 3.87
N ALA A 67 12.51 -2.04 3.59
CA ALA A 67 11.84 -0.87 4.15
C ALA A 67 10.41 -0.74 3.60
N ALA A 68 10.19 -1.04 2.32
CA ALA A 68 8.87 -1.08 1.70
C ALA A 68 7.98 -2.17 2.35
N ARG A 69 8.53 -3.36 2.58
CA ARG A 69 7.85 -4.43 3.32
C ARG A 69 7.45 -3.95 4.71
N ARG A 70 8.39 -3.34 5.43
CA ARG A 70 8.14 -2.82 6.77
C ARG A 70 7.03 -1.76 6.78
N LEU A 71 7.08 -0.80 5.84
CA LEU A 71 6.03 0.22 5.70
C LEU A 71 4.67 -0.40 5.40
N LEU A 72 4.63 -1.34 4.44
CA LEU A 72 3.39 -2.04 4.06
C LEU A 72 2.78 -2.82 5.22
N THR A 73 3.59 -3.59 5.97
CA THR A 73 3.07 -4.51 7.00
C THR A 73 2.92 -3.85 8.37
N GLU A 74 3.98 -3.19 8.88
CA GLU A 74 3.97 -2.58 10.20
C GLU A 74 3.34 -1.19 10.19
N GLY A 75 3.69 -0.35 9.21
CA GLY A 75 3.16 1.00 9.07
C GLY A 75 1.70 1.01 8.65
N TRP A 76 1.37 0.30 7.59
CA TRP A 76 0.03 0.30 6.99
C TRP A 76 -0.82 -0.91 7.39
N GLY A 77 -0.26 -1.90 8.09
CA GLY A 77 -0.98 -3.06 8.60
C GLY A 77 -1.48 -4.03 7.53
N ASN A 78 -0.78 -4.10 6.41
CA ASN A 78 -1.05 -5.08 5.35
C ASN A 78 -0.65 -6.49 5.78
N PRO A 79 -1.28 -7.55 5.22
CA PRO A 79 -0.77 -8.91 5.35
C PRO A 79 0.65 -9.04 4.77
N ALA A 80 1.44 -9.98 5.27
CA ALA A 80 2.84 -10.15 4.86
C ALA A 80 3.01 -10.44 3.36
N ASP A 81 2.08 -11.20 2.77
CA ASP A 81 2.07 -11.56 1.34
C ASP A 81 1.85 -10.33 0.42
N ALA A 82 1.43 -9.20 0.98
CA ALA A 82 1.29 -7.93 0.29
C ALA A 82 2.59 -7.31 -0.19
N SER A 83 3.67 -7.71 0.41
CA SER A 83 5.01 -7.19 0.09
C SER A 83 5.81 -8.13 -0.81
N GLU A 84 5.22 -9.26 -1.23
CA GLU A 84 5.89 -10.20 -2.14
C GLU A 84 6.14 -9.55 -3.50
N GLY A 85 7.38 -9.67 -3.99
CA GLY A 85 7.78 -9.10 -5.29
C GLY A 85 7.92 -7.58 -5.33
N VAL A 86 7.75 -6.88 -4.19
CA VAL A 86 7.97 -5.43 -4.11
C VAL A 86 9.46 -5.12 -4.22
N LEU A 87 9.81 -4.29 -5.19
CA LEU A 87 11.19 -3.81 -5.42
C LEU A 87 11.52 -2.54 -4.64
N GLY A 88 10.51 -1.87 -4.13
CA GLY A 88 10.63 -0.63 -3.36
C GLY A 88 9.38 0.21 -3.45
N MET A 89 9.40 1.37 -2.81
CA MET A 89 8.32 2.35 -2.84
C MET A 89 8.88 3.77 -3.00
N LEU A 90 8.08 4.63 -3.63
CA LEU A 90 8.29 6.07 -3.68
C LEU A 90 7.18 6.76 -2.88
N TYR A 91 7.54 7.79 -2.13
CA TYR A 91 6.56 8.67 -1.46
C TYR A 91 7.04 10.14 -1.52
N PRO A 92 6.13 11.13 -1.45
CA PRO A 92 6.49 12.54 -1.41
C PRO A 92 7.40 12.88 -0.23
N ALA A 93 8.40 13.70 -0.44
CA ALA A 93 9.42 14.00 0.58
C ALA A 93 8.91 14.88 1.72
N ASP A 94 7.86 15.65 1.47
CA ASP A 94 7.25 16.64 2.37
C ASP A 94 6.07 16.08 3.19
N VAL A 95 5.68 14.80 2.96
CA VAL A 95 4.58 14.14 3.65
C VAL A 95 5.06 12.86 4.29
N SER A 96 4.77 12.65 5.57
CA SER A 96 5.05 11.38 6.21
C SER A 96 4.21 10.26 5.59
N PRO A 97 4.80 9.11 5.21
CA PRO A 97 4.02 7.99 4.68
C PRO A 97 3.07 7.36 5.71
N LEU A 98 3.11 7.81 6.98
CA LEU A 98 2.21 7.39 8.05
C LEU A 98 1.07 8.39 8.31
N ASP A 99 1.07 9.55 7.66
CA ASP A 99 0.02 10.55 7.84
C ASP A 99 -1.29 10.11 7.16
N SER A 100 -2.41 10.54 7.72
CA SER A 100 -3.72 10.36 7.08
C SER A 100 -3.77 11.15 5.77
N GLY A 101 -4.13 10.47 4.67
CA GLY A 101 -4.13 11.07 3.33
C GLY A 101 -2.78 11.02 2.62
N SER A 102 -1.73 10.45 3.25
CA SER A 102 -0.48 10.14 2.55
C SER A 102 -0.72 9.10 1.44
N TRP A 103 0.17 9.09 0.48
CA TRP A 103 0.17 8.12 -0.60
C TRP A 103 1.60 7.70 -0.96
N ALA A 104 1.72 6.55 -1.59
CA ALA A 104 2.99 6.10 -2.12
C ALA A 104 2.80 5.28 -3.39
N VAL A 105 3.87 5.15 -4.15
CA VAL A 105 3.94 4.32 -5.36
C VAL A 105 4.67 3.03 -5.01
N VAL A 106 3.99 1.92 -5.05
CA VAL A 106 4.59 0.58 -4.93
C VAL A 106 5.17 0.19 -6.26
N ILE A 107 6.43 -0.24 -6.27
CA ILE A 107 7.16 -0.68 -7.46
C ILE A 107 7.36 -2.18 -7.41
N SER A 108 6.96 -2.87 -8.47
CA SER A 108 7.22 -4.31 -8.68
C SER A 108 7.59 -4.58 -10.15
N TYR A 109 7.93 -5.82 -10.46
CA TYR A 109 8.28 -6.23 -11.81
C TYR A 109 7.63 -7.55 -12.18
N ASP A 110 6.98 -7.59 -13.33
CA ASP A 110 6.36 -8.79 -13.88
C ASP A 110 7.19 -9.34 -15.04
N GLU A 111 7.76 -10.53 -14.84
CA GLU A 111 8.60 -11.25 -15.80
C GLU A 111 7.78 -12.09 -16.79
N ASP A 112 6.70 -11.54 -17.32
CA ASP A 112 5.83 -12.30 -18.23
C ASP A 112 6.38 -12.42 -19.66
N GLY A 113 7.42 -11.67 -19.96
CA GLY A 113 8.04 -11.56 -21.25
C GLY A 113 7.76 -10.22 -21.93
N TYR A 114 8.22 -10.08 -23.17
CA TYR A 114 8.00 -8.91 -24.00
C TYR A 114 6.51 -8.74 -24.33
N VAL A 115 5.94 -7.61 -23.96
CA VAL A 115 4.54 -7.27 -24.27
C VAL A 115 4.49 -6.55 -25.61
N ASP A 116 3.86 -7.19 -26.59
CA ASP A 116 3.68 -6.60 -27.93
C ASP A 116 2.68 -5.42 -27.86
N ASP A 117 3.03 -4.28 -28.44
CA ASP A 117 2.21 -3.06 -28.40
C ASP A 117 1.41 -2.82 -29.67
N ALA A 118 1.32 -3.82 -30.56
CA ALA A 118 0.63 -3.69 -31.86
C ALA A 118 -0.87 -3.39 -31.70
N ASP A 119 -1.49 -3.83 -30.60
CA ASP A 119 -2.91 -3.60 -30.31
C ASP A 119 -3.23 -2.20 -29.73
N ALA A 120 -2.22 -1.41 -29.34
CA ALA A 120 -2.39 -0.20 -28.52
C ALA A 120 -3.37 0.83 -29.13
N GLU A 121 -3.37 1.02 -30.45
CA GLU A 121 -4.21 1.99 -31.15
C GLU A 121 -5.62 1.48 -31.47
N SER A 122 -5.86 0.17 -31.35
CA SER A 122 -7.13 -0.48 -31.69
C SER A 122 -8.02 -0.79 -30.50
N ILE A 123 -7.59 -0.42 -29.27
CA ILE A 123 -8.30 -0.76 -28.05
C ILE A 123 -9.52 0.12 -27.84
N ASP A 124 -10.69 -0.50 -27.76
CA ASP A 124 -11.91 0.14 -27.28
C ASP A 124 -11.93 0.14 -25.75
N TYR A 125 -11.45 1.23 -25.15
CA TYR A 125 -11.35 1.36 -23.68
C TYR A 125 -12.72 1.41 -22.99
N ALA A 126 -13.80 1.80 -23.66
CA ALA A 126 -15.14 1.76 -23.09
C ALA A 126 -15.65 0.32 -22.96
N LYS A 127 -15.46 -0.48 -24.02
CA LYS A 127 -15.77 -1.91 -24.01
C LYS A 127 -14.90 -2.66 -22.99
N LEU A 128 -13.61 -2.34 -22.94
CA LEU A 128 -12.67 -2.94 -21.98
C LEU A 128 -13.09 -2.64 -20.54
N LEU A 129 -13.46 -1.39 -20.23
CA LEU A 129 -13.98 -1.03 -18.91
C LEU A 129 -15.20 -1.86 -18.54
N LYS A 130 -16.16 -2.01 -19.45
CA LYS A 130 -17.36 -2.82 -19.22
C LYS A 130 -17.02 -4.27 -18.87
N GLN A 131 -16.08 -4.88 -19.60
CA GLN A 131 -15.60 -6.24 -19.32
C GLN A 131 -14.95 -6.34 -17.95
N MET A 132 -14.14 -5.35 -17.55
CA MET A 132 -13.51 -5.29 -16.23
C MET A 132 -14.54 -5.10 -15.12
N GLN A 133 -15.59 -4.30 -15.33
CA GLN A 133 -16.69 -4.13 -14.39
C GLN A 133 -17.47 -5.44 -14.17
N ASP A 134 -17.77 -6.16 -15.26
CA ASP A 134 -18.47 -7.44 -15.19
C ASP A 134 -17.61 -8.51 -14.49
N ALA A 135 -16.31 -8.54 -14.75
CA ALA A 135 -15.36 -9.41 -14.07
C ALA A 135 -15.30 -9.11 -12.56
N ALA A 136 -15.17 -7.85 -12.17
CA ALA A 136 -15.15 -7.44 -10.76
C ALA A 136 -16.45 -7.84 -10.03
N ALA A 137 -17.60 -7.63 -10.64
CA ALA A 137 -18.89 -8.02 -10.08
C ALA A 137 -19.00 -9.54 -9.90
N SER A 138 -18.45 -10.35 -10.81
CA SER A 138 -18.47 -11.80 -10.72
C SER A 138 -17.66 -12.36 -9.53
N GLU A 139 -16.67 -11.61 -9.04
CA GLU A 139 -15.82 -11.98 -7.91
C GLU A 139 -16.43 -11.66 -6.55
N ASP A 140 -17.46 -10.82 -6.50
CA ASP A 140 -18.07 -10.36 -5.24
C ASP A 140 -18.59 -11.49 -4.34
N ALA A 141 -19.13 -12.55 -4.92
CA ALA A 141 -19.61 -13.70 -4.17
C ALA A 141 -18.46 -14.46 -3.48
N ALA A 142 -17.36 -14.66 -4.18
CA ALA A 142 -16.15 -15.30 -3.65
C ALA A 142 -15.52 -14.43 -2.55
N ARG A 143 -15.51 -13.12 -2.74
CA ARG A 143 -15.00 -12.16 -1.76
C ARG A 143 -15.79 -12.18 -0.46
N ARG A 144 -17.13 -12.11 -0.54
CA ARG A 144 -18.00 -12.21 0.64
C ARG A 144 -17.79 -13.54 1.38
N LYS A 145 -17.65 -14.64 0.63
CA LYS A 145 -17.35 -15.96 1.23
C LYS A 145 -16.01 -15.98 1.97
N ALA A 146 -15.02 -15.23 1.48
CA ALA A 146 -13.71 -15.08 2.12
C ALA A 146 -13.70 -14.04 3.27
N GLY A 147 -14.85 -13.43 3.61
CA GLY A 147 -14.96 -12.44 4.69
C GLY A 147 -14.56 -11.00 4.28
N TYR A 148 -14.41 -10.73 2.98
CA TYR A 148 -14.08 -9.40 2.46
C TYR A 148 -15.35 -8.64 2.00
N GLY A 149 -15.28 -7.31 2.02
CA GLY A 149 -16.29 -6.45 1.40
C GLY A 149 -16.31 -6.58 -0.13
N THR A 150 -17.37 -6.10 -0.77
CA THR A 150 -17.45 -6.03 -2.23
C THR A 150 -16.70 -4.83 -2.77
N VAL A 151 -16.32 -4.88 -4.06
CA VAL A 151 -15.61 -3.81 -4.73
C VAL A 151 -16.19 -3.58 -6.11
N ARG A 152 -16.66 -2.38 -6.32
CA ARG A 152 -17.19 -1.96 -7.60
C ARG A 152 -16.18 -1.10 -8.35
N LEU A 153 -15.82 -1.50 -9.56
CA LEU A 153 -15.10 -0.63 -10.48
C LEU A 153 -16.10 0.41 -11.03
N VAL A 154 -15.99 1.64 -10.57
CA VAL A 154 -16.89 2.74 -10.94
C VAL A 154 -16.61 3.15 -12.40
N GLY A 155 -15.32 3.42 -12.69
CA GLY A 155 -14.91 3.86 -14.01
C GLY A 155 -13.43 4.21 -14.10
N TRP A 156 -13.06 4.85 -15.20
CA TRP A 156 -11.78 5.50 -15.34
C TRP A 156 -11.79 6.84 -14.60
N ALA A 157 -10.93 7.00 -13.60
CA ALA A 157 -10.59 8.31 -13.06
C ALA A 157 -9.68 9.08 -14.05
N ALA A 158 -8.77 8.36 -14.72
CA ALA A 158 -8.03 8.80 -15.90
C ALA A 158 -8.02 7.66 -16.93
N PRO A 159 -8.49 7.86 -18.17
CA PRO A 159 -8.49 6.82 -19.20
C PRO A 159 -7.08 6.33 -19.53
N PRO A 160 -6.91 5.07 -19.97
CA PRO A 160 -5.61 4.56 -20.37
C PRO A 160 -5.00 5.35 -21.51
N ARG A 161 -3.70 5.62 -21.39
CA ARG A 161 -2.88 6.29 -22.40
C ARG A 161 -1.56 5.54 -22.56
N TYR A 162 -1.20 5.22 -23.79
CA TYR A 162 0.05 4.58 -24.13
C TYR A 162 0.91 5.50 -25.00
N SER A 163 2.20 5.60 -24.68
CA SER A 163 3.20 6.29 -25.50
C SER A 163 4.11 5.28 -26.17
N ARG A 164 4.06 5.20 -27.51
CA ARG A 164 4.99 4.38 -28.30
C ARG A 164 6.43 4.87 -28.24
N GLU A 165 6.63 6.17 -28.01
CA GLU A 165 7.96 6.76 -27.93
C GLU A 165 8.71 6.31 -26.66
N THR A 166 7.99 6.26 -25.54
CA THR A 166 8.57 5.92 -24.23
C THR A 166 8.23 4.50 -23.76
N HIS A 167 7.37 3.79 -24.47
CA HIS A 167 6.82 2.47 -24.08
C HIS A 167 6.23 2.45 -22.68
N LYS A 168 5.56 3.56 -22.31
CA LYS A 168 4.91 3.73 -21.02
C LYS A 168 3.39 3.84 -21.18
N LEU A 169 2.69 3.10 -20.34
CA LEU A 169 1.23 3.03 -20.30
C LEU A 169 0.77 3.49 -18.92
N TYR A 170 -0.22 4.35 -18.85
CA TYR A 170 -0.77 4.82 -17.57
C TYR A 170 -2.28 5.01 -17.63
N TRP A 171 -2.94 4.77 -16.51
CA TRP A 171 -4.38 4.97 -16.31
C TRP A 171 -4.70 5.05 -14.82
N ALA A 172 -5.88 5.56 -14.50
CA ALA A 172 -6.40 5.54 -13.14
C ALA A 172 -7.82 4.97 -13.09
N LYS A 173 -8.10 4.16 -12.08
CA LYS A 173 -9.41 3.57 -11.79
C LYS A 173 -10.00 4.21 -10.55
N GLU A 174 -11.31 4.45 -10.59
CA GLU A 174 -12.13 4.77 -9.44
C GLU A 174 -12.79 3.50 -8.92
N LEU A 175 -12.57 3.19 -7.64
CA LEU A 175 -13.05 1.99 -6.98
C LEU A 175 -13.92 2.38 -5.79
N ASP A 176 -15.09 1.73 -5.67
CA ASP A 176 -16.01 1.88 -4.55
C ASP A 176 -15.96 0.60 -3.69
N PHE A 177 -15.52 0.75 -2.46
CA PHE A 177 -15.43 -0.32 -1.48
C PHE A 177 -16.65 -0.27 -0.57
N SER A 178 -17.39 -1.38 -0.46
CA SER A 178 -18.56 -1.45 0.41
C SER A 178 -18.22 -1.12 1.86
N GLY A 179 -18.89 -0.11 2.40
CA GLY A 179 -18.72 0.37 3.77
C GLY A 179 -17.67 1.46 3.94
N GLU A 180 -17.09 1.97 2.85
CA GLU A 180 -16.22 3.15 2.89
C GLU A 180 -16.99 4.40 2.42
N PRO A 181 -16.78 5.56 3.07
CA PRO A 181 -17.48 6.80 2.72
C PRO A 181 -16.94 7.45 1.44
N GLU A 182 -15.68 7.16 1.07
CA GLU A 182 -14.99 7.75 -0.07
C GLU A 182 -14.54 6.68 -1.05
N HIS A 183 -14.62 7.00 -2.34
CA HIS A 183 -14.06 6.14 -3.37
C HIS A 183 -12.53 6.19 -3.37
N THR A 184 -11.93 5.09 -3.78
CA THR A 184 -10.48 4.91 -3.86
C THR A 184 -9.99 5.14 -5.28
N LEU A 185 -8.95 5.95 -5.41
CA LEU A 185 -8.15 6.12 -6.60
C LEU A 185 -7.10 5.02 -6.67
N ASN A 186 -7.03 4.31 -7.79
CA ASN A 186 -5.94 3.38 -8.09
C ASN A 186 -5.25 3.83 -9.39
N TYR A 187 -4.14 4.54 -9.26
CA TYR A 187 -3.33 5.04 -10.38
C TYR A 187 -2.27 4.01 -10.75
N ASN A 188 -2.19 3.69 -12.03
CA ASN A 188 -1.35 2.64 -12.56
C ASN A 188 -0.40 3.20 -13.62
N VAL A 189 0.88 2.83 -13.53
CA VAL A 189 1.86 3.02 -14.59
C VAL A 189 2.49 1.68 -14.91
N ARG A 190 2.73 1.43 -16.18
CA ARG A 190 3.48 0.29 -16.70
C ARG A 190 4.57 0.81 -17.61
N VAL A 191 5.82 0.44 -17.30
CA VAL A 191 6.95 0.68 -18.20
C VAL A 191 7.29 -0.65 -18.84
N LEU A 192 7.17 -0.72 -20.16
CA LEU A 192 7.43 -1.95 -20.91
C LEU A 192 8.94 -2.11 -21.11
N GLY A 193 9.43 -3.32 -20.87
CA GLY A 193 10.83 -3.69 -21.05
C GLY A 193 11.00 -4.91 -21.95
N ARG A 194 12.23 -5.33 -22.14
CA ARG A 194 12.62 -6.46 -22.97
C ARG A 194 11.96 -7.78 -22.53
N GLN A 195 11.92 -8.05 -21.23
CA GLN A 195 11.54 -9.36 -20.70
C GLN A 195 10.39 -9.27 -19.68
N GLY A 196 9.76 -8.12 -19.59
CA GLY A 196 8.68 -7.90 -18.65
C GLY A 196 8.32 -6.42 -18.49
N VAL A 197 7.58 -6.13 -17.44
CA VAL A 197 6.97 -4.82 -17.20
C VAL A 197 7.27 -4.34 -15.78
N LEU A 198 7.82 -3.14 -15.64
CA LEU A 198 7.81 -2.45 -14.35
C LEU A 198 6.39 -1.96 -14.05
N VAL A 199 5.93 -2.30 -12.88
CA VAL A 199 4.60 -1.99 -12.36
C VAL A 199 4.74 -0.95 -11.28
N LEU A 200 4.11 0.21 -11.46
CA LEU A 200 4.05 1.26 -10.47
C LEU A 200 2.57 1.51 -10.15
N ASN A 201 2.21 1.33 -8.90
CA ASN A 201 0.83 1.52 -8.43
C ASN A 201 0.79 2.54 -7.31
N ALA A 202 -0.02 3.59 -7.48
CA ALA A 202 -0.38 4.50 -6.40
C ALA A 202 -1.84 4.29 -5.99
N VAL A 203 -2.10 4.29 -4.68
CA VAL A 203 -3.43 4.19 -4.12
C VAL A 203 -3.66 5.37 -3.18
N ALA A 204 -4.80 6.04 -3.35
CA ALA A 204 -5.18 7.21 -2.56
C ALA A 204 -6.71 7.38 -2.50
N SER A 205 -7.19 8.44 -1.86
CA SER A 205 -8.59 8.86 -1.98
C SER A 205 -8.83 9.62 -3.29
N MET A 206 -10.05 9.57 -3.85
CA MET A 206 -10.39 10.25 -5.10
C MET A 206 -10.11 11.77 -5.10
N PRO A 207 -10.33 12.53 -4.00
CA PRO A 207 -9.97 13.96 -3.95
C PRO A 207 -8.47 14.24 -4.23
N ALA A 208 -7.58 13.27 -4.02
CA ALA A 208 -6.15 13.42 -4.29
C ALA A 208 -5.77 13.28 -5.77
N LEU A 209 -6.72 12.94 -6.67
CA LEU A 209 -6.45 12.69 -8.10
C LEU A 209 -5.61 13.81 -8.77
N PRO A 210 -5.90 15.11 -8.64
CA PRO A 210 -5.11 16.14 -9.33
C PRO A 210 -3.66 16.16 -8.90
N GLN A 211 -3.39 16.03 -7.60
CA GLN A 211 -2.03 16.00 -7.05
C GLN A 211 -1.28 14.74 -7.48
N ILE A 212 -1.98 13.58 -7.47
CA ILE A 212 -1.36 12.31 -7.85
C ILE A 212 -1.09 12.28 -9.36
N GLU A 213 -1.99 12.79 -10.18
CA GLU A 213 -1.78 12.85 -11.62
C GLU A 213 -0.54 13.68 -11.98
N GLU A 214 -0.36 14.86 -11.39
CA GLU A 214 0.84 15.68 -11.55
C GLU A 214 2.10 14.95 -11.07
N SER A 215 2.05 14.36 -9.88
CA SER A 215 3.16 13.62 -9.30
C SER A 215 3.55 12.39 -10.12
N MET A 216 2.57 11.66 -10.66
CA MET A 216 2.81 10.47 -11.47
C MET A 216 3.39 10.82 -12.85
N GLN A 217 3.09 12.00 -13.42
CA GLN A 217 3.79 12.49 -14.61
C GLN A 217 5.28 12.68 -14.33
N ALA A 218 5.65 13.22 -13.17
CA ALA A 218 7.05 13.29 -12.76
C ALA A 218 7.66 11.90 -12.61
N VAL A 219 6.97 10.97 -11.92
CA VAL A 219 7.43 9.58 -11.73
C VAL A 219 7.67 8.88 -13.07
N ILE A 220 6.76 9.04 -14.04
CA ILE A 220 6.90 8.50 -15.40
C ILE A 220 8.19 9.02 -16.05
N GLY A 221 8.58 10.27 -15.79
CA GLY A 221 9.75 10.92 -16.39
C GLY A 221 11.10 10.43 -15.86
N PHE A 222 11.17 9.88 -14.65
CA PHE A 222 12.45 9.51 -14.04
C PHE A 222 12.67 8.00 -13.83
N VAL A 223 11.77 7.16 -14.35
CA VAL A 223 11.88 5.68 -14.28
C VAL A 223 12.14 5.11 -15.66
N ASP A 224 13.29 4.46 -15.85
CA ASP A 224 13.64 3.80 -17.11
C ASP A 224 14.41 2.50 -16.89
N PHE A 225 14.27 1.57 -17.85
CA PHE A 225 15.10 0.37 -17.93
C PHE A 225 16.54 0.72 -18.36
N ASN A 226 17.49 0.01 -17.79
CA ASN A 226 18.89 0.09 -18.21
C ASN A 226 19.11 -0.62 -19.56
N GLU A 227 20.25 -0.34 -20.20
CA GLU A 227 20.66 -1.00 -21.42
C GLU A 227 20.67 -2.53 -21.26
N GLY A 228 20.19 -3.23 -22.28
CA GLY A 228 19.98 -4.68 -22.29
C GLY A 228 18.61 -5.12 -21.73
N HIS A 229 17.87 -4.21 -21.06
CA HIS A 229 16.54 -4.48 -20.49
C HIS A 229 15.43 -3.60 -21.09
N ARG A 230 15.78 -2.66 -21.98
CA ARG A 230 14.81 -1.75 -22.61
C ARG A 230 13.88 -2.49 -23.57
N TYR A 231 12.75 -1.91 -23.85
CA TYR A 231 11.80 -2.46 -24.84
C TYR A 231 12.46 -2.70 -26.20
N ALA A 232 13.29 -1.76 -26.66
CA ALA A 232 14.02 -1.85 -27.93
C ALA A 232 15.11 -2.92 -27.96
N ASP A 233 15.52 -3.45 -26.81
CA ASP A 233 16.56 -4.50 -26.71
C ASP A 233 16.00 -5.92 -26.94
N TYR A 234 14.70 -6.04 -27.27
CA TYR A 234 14.05 -7.32 -27.52
C TYR A 234 14.66 -8.04 -28.72
N VAL A 235 14.94 -9.35 -28.55
CA VAL A 235 15.51 -10.22 -29.58
C VAL A 235 14.49 -11.28 -29.97
N ALA A 236 13.89 -11.10 -31.18
CA ALA A 236 12.93 -12.05 -31.72
C ALA A 236 13.52 -13.46 -31.84
N GLY A 237 12.75 -14.47 -31.46
CA GLY A 237 13.18 -15.87 -31.50
C GLY A 237 14.03 -16.32 -30.32
N THR A 238 14.54 -15.40 -29.50
CA THR A 238 15.31 -15.68 -28.29
C THR A 238 14.52 -15.32 -27.03
N ASP A 239 13.98 -14.13 -27.01
CA ASP A 239 13.25 -13.63 -25.85
C ASP A 239 11.80 -14.14 -25.83
N LYS A 240 11.32 -14.42 -24.63
CA LYS A 240 9.93 -14.84 -24.41
C LYS A 240 8.99 -13.67 -24.69
N LYS A 241 7.91 -13.90 -25.44
CA LYS A 241 6.78 -12.98 -25.55
C LYS A 241 5.74 -13.25 -24.45
N ALA A 242 5.13 -12.18 -23.95
CA ALA A 242 3.93 -12.28 -23.13
C ALA A 242 2.75 -12.85 -23.96
N ALA A 243 1.81 -13.51 -23.29
CA ALA A 243 0.62 -14.06 -23.94
C ALA A 243 -0.48 -13.00 -24.21
N TYR A 244 -0.20 -11.74 -23.93
CA TYR A 244 -1.14 -10.62 -24.01
C TYR A 244 -0.41 -9.35 -24.51
N GLY A 245 -1.18 -8.40 -25.06
CA GLY A 245 -0.74 -7.06 -25.44
C GLY A 245 -1.18 -5.99 -24.45
N ILE A 246 -1.28 -4.75 -24.91
CA ILE A 246 -1.64 -3.56 -24.11
C ILE A 246 -3.04 -3.70 -23.48
N ALA A 247 -4.03 -4.19 -24.25
CA ALA A 247 -5.36 -4.43 -23.70
C ALA A 247 -5.34 -5.38 -22.49
N GLY A 248 -4.54 -6.44 -22.57
CA GLY A 248 -4.36 -7.39 -21.47
C GLY A 248 -3.69 -6.77 -20.22
N LEU A 249 -2.71 -5.89 -20.42
CA LEU A 249 -2.10 -5.14 -19.29
C LEU A 249 -3.12 -4.29 -18.56
N VAL A 250 -3.96 -3.55 -19.27
CA VAL A 250 -5.00 -2.69 -18.68
C VAL A 250 -6.06 -3.53 -17.97
N ALA A 251 -6.51 -4.62 -18.59
CA ALA A 251 -7.49 -5.55 -18.01
C ALA A 251 -6.96 -6.29 -16.79
N GLY A 252 -5.64 -6.36 -16.61
CA GLY A 252 -5.02 -7.15 -15.56
C GLY A 252 -4.91 -8.64 -15.93
N ALA A 253 -4.62 -8.96 -17.21
CA ALA A 253 -4.39 -10.34 -17.66
C ALA A 253 -3.27 -11.05 -16.86
N MET A 254 -2.34 -10.28 -16.29
CA MET A 254 -1.38 -10.72 -15.28
C MET A 254 -2.07 -11.17 -13.98
N ALA A 255 -3.23 -10.62 -13.68
CA ALA A 255 -4.03 -10.94 -12.51
C ALA A 255 -4.62 -12.36 -12.51
N ALA A 256 -4.72 -12.98 -13.65
CA ALA A 256 -5.18 -14.37 -13.78
C ALA A 256 -4.16 -15.39 -13.25
N LYS A 257 -2.90 -14.99 -13.06
CA LYS A 257 -1.91 -15.79 -12.32
C LYS A 257 -2.12 -15.54 -10.83
N ALA A 258 -2.52 -16.58 -10.11
CA ALA A 258 -2.88 -16.58 -8.70
C ALA A 258 -1.88 -15.76 -7.83
N GLY A 259 -2.28 -14.58 -7.37
CA GLY A 259 -1.49 -13.74 -6.47
C GLY A 259 -1.67 -12.24 -6.68
N PHE A 260 -1.79 -11.76 -7.91
CA PHE A 260 -1.84 -10.33 -8.21
C PHE A 260 -3.08 -9.61 -7.63
N PHE A 261 -4.24 -10.25 -7.63
CA PHE A 261 -5.41 -9.70 -6.93
C PHE A 261 -5.17 -9.55 -5.43
N LYS A 262 -4.34 -10.40 -4.81
CA LYS A 262 -3.90 -10.20 -3.43
C LYS A 262 -3.11 -8.91 -3.28
N LEU A 263 -2.16 -8.61 -4.15
CA LEU A 263 -1.34 -7.37 -4.12
C LEU A 263 -2.18 -6.10 -4.32
N LEU A 264 -3.10 -6.10 -5.28
CA LEU A 264 -4.02 -4.99 -5.50
C LEU A 264 -4.92 -4.76 -4.27
N TRP A 265 -5.40 -5.85 -3.67
CA TRP A 265 -6.29 -5.83 -2.51
C TRP A 265 -5.60 -5.39 -1.23
N VAL A 266 -4.36 -5.71 -1.10
CA VAL A 266 -3.57 -5.44 0.07
C VAL A 266 -3.23 -3.96 0.20
N GLY A 267 -2.80 -3.30 -0.86
CA GLY A 267 -2.59 -1.85 -0.88
C GLY A 267 -3.86 -1.08 -0.45
N ILE A 268 -5.01 -1.57 -0.85
CA ILE A 268 -6.31 -0.95 -0.60
C ILE A 268 -6.81 -1.20 0.84
N LEU A 269 -6.60 -2.40 1.39
CA LEU A 269 -6.96 -2.71 2.78
C LEU A 269 -6.08 -1.95 3.80
N ALA A 270 -4.86 -1.61 3.43
CA ALA A 270 -3.97 -0.84 4.29
C ALA A 270 -4.42 0.60 4.46
N PHE A 271 -4.84 1.22 3.39
CA PHE A 271 -5.37 2.59 3.42
C PHE A 271 -6.57 2.71 4.38
N LYS A 272 -7.42 1.68 4.41
CA LYS A 272 -8.56 1.57 5.33
C LYS A 272 -8.15 1.62 6.81
N LYS A 273 -7.10 0.90 7.21
CA LYS A 273 -6.65 0.84 8.61
C LYS A 273 -6.04 2.15 9.08
N LEU A 274 -5.37 2.91 8.19
CA LEU A 274 -4.82 4.23 8.51
C LEU A 274 -5.91 5.26 8.80
N ILE A 275 -7.00 5.26 8.04
CA ILE A 275 -8.16 6.13 8.29
C ILE A 275 -8.78 5.79 9.64
N ILE A 276 -9.01 4.50 9.95
CA ILE A 276 -9.59 4.06 11.22
C ILE A 276 -8.65 4.39 12.41
N ALA A 277 -7.35 4.17 12.26
CA ALA A 277 -6.37 4.52 13.29
C ALA A 277 -6.27 6.03 13.50
N GLY A 278 -6.31 6.84 12.43
CA GLY A 278 -6.31 8.30 12.50
C GLY A 278 -7.56 8.85 13.19
N VAL A 279 -8.75 8.33 12.85
CA VAL A 279 -10.01 8.70 13.50
C VAL A 279 -10.03 8.29 14.98
N ALA A 280 -9.54 7.09 15.31
CA ALA A 280 -9.43 6.64 16.71
C ALA A 280 -8.44 7.48 17.51
N ALA A 281 -7.28 7.85 16.94
CA ALA A 281 -6.30 8.71 17.56
C ALA A 281 -6.83 10.14 17.77
N ALA A 282 -7.55 10.69 16.80
CA ALA A 282 -8.21 12.00 16.89
C ALA A 282 -9.32 12.00 17.98
N ALA A 283 -10.13 10.93 18.05
CA ALA A 283 -11.16 10.78 19.08
C ALA A 283 -10.58 10.65 20.49
N ILE A 284 -9.46 9.94 20.65
CA ILE A 284 -8.74 9.81 21.93
C ILE A 284 -8.08 11.14 22.31
N GLY A 285 -7.48 11.86 21.34
CA GLY A 285 -6.91 13.19 21.54
C GLY A 285 -7.96 14.22 21.95
N ALA A 286 -9.09 14.26 21.28
CA ALA A 286 -10.22 15.13 21.61
C ALA A 286 -10.77 14.82 23.02
N ARG A 287 -10.98 13.56 23.40
CA ARG A 287 -11.39 13.17 24.75
C ARG A 287 -10.39 13.64 25.83
N ARG A 288 -9.09 13.56 25.58
CA ARG A 288 -8.06 14.04 26.53
C ARG A 288 -8.04 15.57 26.68
N LEU A 289 -8.32 16.31 25.63
CA LEU A 289 -8.44 17.76 25.65
C LEU A 289 -9.70 18.21 26.43
N PHE A 290 -10.84 17.57 26.23
CA PHE A 290 -12.09 17.90 26.94
C PHE A 290 -12.11 17.39 28.39
N SER A 291 -11.38 16.34 28.76
CA SER A 291 -11.29 15.85 30.14
C SER A 291 -10.39 16.70 31.04
N ARG A 292 -9.53 17.58 30.48
CA ARG A 292 -8.67 18.51 31.24
C ARG A 292 -9.37 19.80 31.65
N GLN A 293 -10.58 20.07 31.17
CA GLN A 293 -11.39 21.25 31.56
C GLN A 293 -12.46 20.91 32.61
N LYS A 294 -12.08 20.24 33.69
CA LYS A 294 -12.97 20.19 34.86
C LYS A 294 -12.76 21.47 35.67
N PRO A 295 -13.75 22.34 35.83
CA PRO A 295 -13.60 23.55 36.66
C PRO A 295 -13.31 23.13 38.12
N ALA A 296 -12.36 23.81 38.76
CA ALA A 296 -12.12 23.68 40.18
C ALA A 296 -13.37 24.13 40.96
N ALA A 297 -13.81 23.31 41.91
CA ALA A 297 -14.93 23.66 42.77
C ALA A 297 -14.55 24.92 43.60
N PRO A 298 -15.53 25.86 43.81
CA PRO A 298 -15.27 27.03 44.62
C PRO A 298 -15.01 26.63 46.11
N PRO A 299 -14.15 27.39 46.83
CA PRO A 299 -13.86 27.11 48.22
C PRO A 299 -15.13 27.33 49.07
N ALA A 300 -15.36 26.39 50.01
CA ALA A 300 -16.43 26.51 50.99
C ALA A 300 -16.18 27.74 51.87
N SER A 301 -17.15 28.65 51.90
CA SER A 301 -17.16 29.78 52.82
C SER A 301 -17.46 29.30 54.22
N ALA A 302 -16.58 29.72 55.16
CA ALA A 302 -16.75 29.57 56.62
C ALA A 302 -17.78 30.51 57.17
#